data_4a3328b3a46414dbb169408421a24235
#
_entry.id   4a3328b3a46414dbb169408421a24235
#
_cell.length_a   1.000
_cell.length_b   1.000
_cell.length_c   1.000
_cell.angle_alpha   90.00
_cell.angle_beta   90.00
_cell.angle_gamma   90.00
#
_symmetry.space_group_name_H-M   'P 1'
#
loop_
_entity.id
_entity.type
_entity.pdbx_description
1 polymer ?
#
loop_
_entity_poly.entity_id
_entity_poly.type
_entity_poly.pdbx_seq_one_letter_code
_entity_poly.pdbx_strand_id
1 'polypeptide(L)'
;MNTRFLVLLALVGCFFNPMQSAVRAADPPVAKQQEQQYGSVEERRIRESLEAGGNAPFAREREEMENKKNELKRLEGEVDKKIEQLNQLRVQVEKLLEQKEAEEQKRTLELAKMYEKMTADKAAVVLGTIDQQLAISILAKMKTKSAAKILNNMEREKAAKLTTAFSTLDTR
;
A
#
# COMPACT_ATOMS: atom_id res chain seq x y z
N MET A 1 -18.00 25.15 2.46
CA MET A 1 -18.55 26.51 2.42
C MET A 1 -17.38 27.50 2.50
N ASN A 2 -16.80 27.90 1.38
CA ASN A 2 -15.78 28.96 1.34
C ASN A 2 -16.03 29.81 0.11
N THR A 3 -16.80 30.87 0.35
CA THR A 3 -17.22 31.92 -0.55
C THR A 3 -16.14 32.99 -0.70
N ARG A 4 -14.89 32.65 -1.02
CA ARG A 4 -13.79 33.63 -1.16
C ARG A 4 -12.97 33.48 -2.46
N PHE A 5 -13.50 32.84 -3.50
CA PHE A 5 -12.77 32.67 -4.77
C PHE A 5 -13.45 33.29 -5.99
N LEU A 6 -14.34 34.26 -5.80
CA LEU A 6 -15.15 34.83 -6.89
C LEU A 6 -15.06 36.35 -6.97
N VAL A 7 -13.89 36.97 -6.67
CA VAL A 7 -13.67 38.40 -6.90
C VAL A 7 -12.22 38.61 -7.33
N LEU A 8 -11.87 38.24 -8.56
CA LEU A 8 -10.63 38.70 -9.21
C LEU A 8 -10.62 38.35 -10.72
N LEU A 9 -11.73 38.73 -11.43
CA LEU A 9 -11.76 38.58 -12.89
C LEU A 9 -12.66 39.67 -13.52
N ALA A 10 -12.37 40.90 -13.17
CA ALA A 10 -13.00 42.07 -13.81
C ALA A 10 -12.07 43.26 -13.71
N LEU A 11 -11.04 43.35 -14.55
CA LEU A 11 -10.34 44.61 -14.90
C LEU A 11 -9.19 44.32 -15.89
N VAL A 12 -9.47 43.89 -17.13
CA VAL A 12 -8.63 44.19 -18.30
C VAL A 12 -9.57 44.21 -19.50
N GLY A 13 -10.28 45.26 -19.63
CA GLY A 13 -11.02 45.61 -20.83
C GLY A 13 -10.82 47.07 -21.11
N CYS A 14 -10.32 47.42 -22.23
CA CYS A 14 -10.25 48.72 -22.86
C CYS A 14 -8.83 49.14 -23.24
N PHE A 15 -8.40 48.65 -24.39
CA PHE A 15 -7.60 49.50 -25.31
C PHE A 15 -7.75 48.88 -26.71
N PHE A 16 -8.91 49.08 -27.30
CA PHE A 16 -9.14 48.87 -28.71
C PHE A 16 -8.94 50.19 -29.44
N ASN A 17 -7.83 50.32 -30.13
CA ASN A 17 -7.55 51.48 -30.97
C ASN A 17 -7.66 51.03 -32.42
N PRO A 18 -8.67 51.46 -33.20
CA PRO A 18 -8.78 51.12 -34.63
C PRO A 18 -7.96 52.12 -35.43
N MET A 19 -6.72 51.80 -35.74
CA MET A 19 -5.98 52.51 -36.76
C MET A 19 -6.20 51.75 -38.07
N GLN A 20 -7.26 52.17 -38.81
CA GLN A 20 -7.47 51.80 -40.22
C GLN A 20 -6.34 52.38 -41.06
N SER A 21 -5.40 51.56 -41.45
CA SER A 21 -4.51 51.83 -42.58
C SER A 21 -4.86 50.88 -43.67
N ALA A 22 -5.48 51.40 -44.72
CA ALA A 22 -5.71 50.70 -45.97
C ALA A 22 -4.36 50.29 -46.59
N VAL A 23 -3.98 49.04 -46.41
CA VAL A 23 -2.92 48.44 -47.17
C VAL A 23 -3.56 47.62 -48.28
N ARG A 24 -3.44 48.19 -49.47
CA ARG A 24 -3.77 47.60 -50.75
C ARG A 24 -3.23 46.18 -50.86
N ALA A 25 -4.10 45.23 -51.12
CA ALA A 25 -3.76 43.85 -51.45
C ALA A 25 -2.81 43.82 -52.65
N ALA A 26 -1.56 43.60 -52.36
CA ALA A 26 -0.64 43.06 -53.35
C ALA A 26 -0.72 41.54 -53.22
N ASP A 27 -1.10 40.83 -54.24
CA ASP A 27 -1.04 39.38 -54.32
C ASP A 27 0.32 38.91 -53.89
N PRO A 28 0.40 37.95 -52.94
CA PRO A 28 1.70 37.34 -52.64
C PRO A 28 2.22 36.69 -53.94
N PRO A 29 3.46 36.95 -54.29
CA PRO A 29 4.03 36.24 -55.44
C PRO A 29 3.93 34.76 -55.14
N VAL A 30 3.25 34.03 -56.01
CA VAL A 30 3.28 32.57 -56.05
C VAL A 30 4.74 32.19 -55.90
N ALA A 31 5.06 31.69 -54.70
CA ALA A 31 6.36 31.10 -54.43
C ALA A 31 6.48 29.96 -55.44
N LYS A 32 7.14 30.22 -56.55
CA LYS A 32 7.64 29.18 -57.43
C LYS A 32 8.38 28.25 -56.51
N GLN A 33 7.83 27.07 -56.31
CA GLN A 33 8.58 25.95 -55.78
C GLN A 33 9.81 25.86 -56.67
N GLN A 34 10.91 26.38 -56.13
CA GLN A 34 12.21 26.08 -56.68
C GLN A 34 12.34 24.57 -56.49
N GLU A 35 12.00 23.78 -57.49
CA GLU A 35 12.55 22.47 -57.69
C GLU A 35 14.06 22.65 -57.60
N GLN A 36 14.59 22.30 -56.44
CA GLN A 36 16.02 22.23 -56.24
C GLN A 36 16.49 21.15 -57.18
N GLN A 37 16.89 21.56 -58.39
CA GLN A 37 17.57 20.73 -59.35
C GLN A 37 18.90 20.36 -58.69
N TYR A 38 18.92 19.13 -58.16
CA TYR A 38 20.15 18.57 -57.61
C TYR A 38 21.19 18.49 -58.71
N GLY A 39 22.28 19.20 -58.52
CA GLY A 39 23.26 19.44 -59.57
C GLY A 39 24.11 18.23 -59.99
N SER A 40 24.02 17.10 -59.29
CA SER A 40 24.73 15.89 -59.71
C SER A 40 23.99 14.60 -59.34
N VAL A 41 24.17 13.57 -60.14
CA VAL A 41 23.65 12.21 -59.91
C VAL A 41 24.11 11.65 -58.58
N GLU A 42 25.25 12.10 -58.09
CA GLU A 42 25.86 11.70 -56.85
C GLU A 42 25.13 12.26 -55.64
N GLU A 43 24.68 13.51 -55.68
CA GLU A 43 23.88 14.12 -54.63
C GLU A 43 22.54 13.40 -54.44
N ARG A 44 21.92 12.99 -55.57
CA ARG A 44 20.68 12.21 -55.55
C ARG A 44 20.92 10.84 -54.92
N ARG A 45 22.00 10.14 -55.27
CA ARG A 45 22.38 8.84 -54.67
C ARG A 45 22.67 8.93 -53.17
N ILE A 46 23.39 9.97 -52.74
CA ILE A 46 23.67 10.21 -51.33
C ILE A 46 22.37 10.46 -50.60
N ARG A 47 21.45 11.25 -51.13
CA ARG A 47 20.17 11.49 -50.49
C ARG A 47 19.32 10.23 -50.41
N GLU A 48 19.19 9.49 -51.53
CA GLU A 48 18.47 8.20 -51.54
C GLU A 48 19.09 7.21 -50.54
N SER A 49 20.41 7.16 -50.42
CA SER A 49 21.06 6.30 -49.42
C SER A 49 20.85 6.77 -47.99
N LEU A 50 20.78 8.08 -47.72
CA LEU A 50 20.44 8.65 -46.44
C LEU A 50 18.96 8.43 -46.09
N GLU A 51 18.07 8.57 -47.06
CA GLU A 51 16.63 8.32 -46.88
C GLU A 51 16.33 6.83 -46.70
N ALA A 52 16.99 5.96 -47.45
CA ALA A 52 16.80 4.52 -47.36
C ALA A 52 17.53 3.88 -46.17
N GLY A 53 18.73 4.37 -45.82
CA GLY A 53 19.54 3.82 -44.75
C GLY A 53 19.33 4.48 -43.39
N GLY A 54 18.95 5.77 -43.35
CA GLY A 54 18.88 6.56 -42.14
C GLY A 54 17.67 6.23 -41.24
N ASN A 55 16.57 5.75 -41.83
CA ASN A 55 15.33 5.49 -41.09
C ASN A 55 15.20 4.04 -40.59
N ALA A 56 15.86 3.08 -41.25
CA ALA A 56 15.73 1.66 -40.91
C ALA A 56 16.26 1.32 -39.49
N PRO A 57 17.44 1.80 -39.04
CA PRO A 57 17.88 1.56 -37.66
C PRO A 57 16.98 2.24 -36.62
N PHE A 58 16.54 3.46 -36.87
CA PHE A 58 15.63 4.19 -35.99
C PHE A 58 14.22 3.57 -35.93
N ALA A 59 13.75 2.96 -37.02
CA ALA A 59 12.48 2.25 -37.04
C ALA A 59 12.55 1.02 -36.13
N ARG A 60 13.62 0.25 -36.18
CA ARG A 60 13.83 -0.91 -35.30
C ARG A 60 13.95 -0.50 -33.83
N GLU A 61 14.72 0.55 -33.56
CA GLU A 61 14.87 1.07 -32.19
C GLU A 61 13.52 1.55 -31.62
N ARG A 62 12.70 2.23 -32.41
CA ARG A 62 11.34 2.63 -32.00
C ARG A 62 10.45 1.42 -31.70
N GLU A 63 10.50 0.40 -32.54
CA GLU A 63 9.74 -0.83 -32.35
C GLU A 63 10.18 -1.56 -31.07
N GLU A 64 11.50 -1.65 -30.83
CA GLU A 64 12.03 -2.23 -29.58
C GLU A 64 11.61 -1.44 -28.35
N MET A 65 11.64 -0.10 -28.44
CA MET A 65 11.20 0.77 -27.34
C MET A 65 9.70 0.63 -27.07
N GLU A 66 8.88 0.51 -28.12
CA GLU A 66 7.45 0.30 -27.97
C GLU A 66 7.14 -1.07 -27.38
N ASN A 67 7.84 -2.11 -27.80
CA ASN A 67 7.73 -3.45 -27.22
C ASN A 67 8.12 -3.46 -25.74
N LYS A 68 9.24 -2.84 -25.37
CA LYS A 68 9.66 -2.69 -23.97
C LYS A 68 8.63 -1.90 -23.14
N LYS A 69 8.09 -0.82 -23.71
CA LYS A 69 7.03 -0.03 -23.04
C LYS A 69 5.77 -0.86 -22.77
N ASN A 70 5.35 -1.66 -23.76
CA ASN A 70 4.20 -2.53 -23.62
C ASN A 70 4.45 -3.64 -22.58
N GLU A 71 5.66 -4.19 -22.55
CA GLU A 71 6.07 -5.18 -21.55
C GLU A 71 6.09 -4.58 -20.13
N LEU A 72 6.68 -3.38 -19.96
CA LEU A 72 6.68 -2.67 -18.69
C LEU A 72 5.25 -2.41 -18.20
N LYS A 73 4.36 -1.94 -19.07
CA LYS A 73 2.95 -1.72 -18.71
C LYS A 73 2.24 -3.00 -18.28
N ARG A 74 2.58 -4.13 -18.93
CA ARG A 74 2.06 -5.45 -18.54
C ARG A 74 2.57 -5.85 -17.15
N LEU A 75 3.88 -5.68 -16.91
CA LEU A 75 4.50 -5.97 -15.62
C LEU A 75 3.96 -5.08 -14.50
N GLU A 76 3.77 -3.77 -14.76
CA GLU A 76 3.10 -2.87 -13.81
C GLU A 76 1.73 -3.41 -13.41
N GLY A 77 0.91 -3.80 -14.39
CA GLY A 77 -0.40 -4.38 -14.12
C GLY A 77 -0.36 -5.72 -13.36
N GLU A 78 0.69 -6.53 -13.55
CA GLU A 78 0.89 -7.74 -12.76
C GLU A 78 1.31 -7.42 -11.32
N VAL A 79 2.19 -6.43 -11.14
CA VAL A 79 2.61 -5.96 -9.81
C VAL A 79 1.42 -5.39 -9.04
N ASP A 80 0.61 -4.55 -9.66
CA ASP A 80 -0.60 -3.99 -9.04
C ASP A 80 -1.57 -5.09 -8.58
N LYS A 81 -1.78 -6.11 -9.42
CA LYS A 81 -2.60 -7.28 -9.03
C LYS A 81 -2.00 -8.03 -7.84
N LYS A 82 -0.67 -8.19 -7.80
CA LYS A 82 0.01 -8.84 -6.67
C LYS A 82 -0.10 -8.02 -5.39
N ILE A 83 0.03 -6.71 -5.48
CA ILE A 83 -0.16 -5.81 -4.34
C ILE A 83 -1.58 -5.93 -3.79
N GLU A 84 -2.59 -5.94 -4.66
CA GLU A 84 -3.98 -6.11 -4.25
C GLU A 84 -4.23 -7.47 -3.57
N GLN A 85 -3.70 -8.56 -4.16
CA GLN A 85 -3.80 -9.90 -3.57
C GLN A 85 -3.13 -9.97 -2.19
N LEU A 86 -1.95 -9.35 -2.04
CA LEU A 86 -1.25 -9.29 -0.74
C LEU A 86 -2.03 -8.49 0.29
N ASN A 87 -2.64 -7.38 -0.09
CA ASN A 87 -3.48 -6.58 0.80
C ASN A 87 -4.72 -7.37 1.25
N GLN A 88 -5.38 -8.07 0.34
CA GLN A 88 -6.52 -8.93 0.68
C GLN A 88 -6.12 -10.05 1.63
N LEU A 89 -4.98 -10.71 1.37
CA LEU A 89 -4.46 -11.76 2.23
C LEU A 89 -4.10 -11.22 3.62
N ARG A 90 -3.50 -10.04 3.70
CA ARG A 90 -3.20 -9.38 4.98
C ARG A 90 -4.47 -9.16 5.80
N VAL A 91 -5.51 -8.60 5.19
CA VAL A 91 -6.80 -8.38 5.88
C VAL A 91 -7.42 -9.70 6.34
N GLN A 92 -7.32 -10.76 5.53
CA GLN A 92 -7.82 -12.08 5.94
C GLN A 92 -7.03 -12.64 7.12
N VAL A 93 -5.70 -12.52 7.13
CA VAL A 93 -4.85 -12.96 8.25
C VAL A 93 -5.16 -12.18 9.52
N GLU A 94 -5.28 -10.85 9.43
CA GLU A 94 -5.66 -10.00 10.58
C GLU A 94 -7.00 -10.45 11.18
N LYS A 95 -8.01 -10.70 10.33
CA LYS A 95 -9.32 -11.20 10.77
C LYS A 95 -9.25 -12.57 11.43
N LEU A 96 -8.45 -13.49 10.86
CA LEU A 96 -8.28 -14.83 11.44
C LEU A 96 -7.55 -14.80 12.78
N LEU A 97 -6.56 -13.90 12.93
CA LEU A 97 -5.86 -13.70 14.21
C LEU A 97 -6.82 -13.15 15.27
N GLU A 98 -7.62 -12.14 14.93
CA GLU A 98 -8.64 -11.59 15.84
C GLU A 98 -9.66 -12.65 16.29
N GLN A 99 -10.14 -13.46 15.34
CA GLN A 99 -11.04 -14.55 15.66
C GLN A 99 -10.40 -15.59 16.58
N LYS A 100 -9.15 -15.97 16.29
CA LYS A 100 -8.40 -16.90 17.13
C LYS A 100 -8.19 -16.37 18.53
N GLU A 101 -7.77 -15.12 18.67
CA GLU A 101 -7.60 -14.47 19.98
C GLU A 101 -8.91 -14.42 20.78
N ALA A 102 -10.02 -14.08 20.11
CA ALA A 102 -11.34 -14.06 20.76
C ALA A 102 -11.75 -15.48 21.25
N GLU A 103 -11.51 -16.50 20.44
CA GLU A 103 -11.77 -17.89 20.84
C GLU A 103 -10.88 -18.34 22.00
N GLU A 104 -9.59 -18.03 21.99
CA GLU A 104 -8.66 -18.36 23.05
C GLU A 104 -9.04 -17.64 24.37
N GLN A 105 -9.42 -16.37 24.31
CA GLN A 105 -9.92 -15.64 25.45
C GLN A 105 -11.19 -16.26 26.03
N LYS A 106 -12.14 -16.67 25.16
CA LYS A 106 -13.35 -17.33 25.57
C LYS A 106 -13.06 -18.66 26.27
N ARG A 107 -12.22 -19.51 25.68
CA ARG A 107 -11.80 -20.79 26.27
C ARG A 107 -11.12 -20.60 27.62
N THR A 108 -10.21 -19.62 27.70
CA THR A 108 -9.52 -19.30 28.96
C THR A 108 -10.49 -18.83 30.04
N LEU A 109 -11.49 -18.02 29.69
CA LEU A 109 -12.56 -17.60 30.60
C LEU A 109 -13.41 -18.77 31.07
N GLU A 110 -13.74 -19.70 30.20
CA GLU A 110 -14.50 -20.92 30.57
C GLU A 110 -13.68 -21.80 31.52
N LEU A 111 -12.37 -21.96 31.24
CA LEU A 111 -11.48 -22.68 32.16
C LEU A 111 -11.39 -21.98 33.50
N ALA A 112 -11.24 -20.66 33.57
CA ALA A 112 -11.22 -19.89 34.80
C ALA A 112 -12.50 -20.14 35.61
N LYS A 113 -13.70 -20.12 34.98
CA LYS A 113 -14.96 -20.42 35.66
C LYS A 113 -15.05 -21.86 36.16
N MET A 114 -14.46 -22.83 35.48
CA MET A 114 -14.42 -24.23 35.92
C MET A 114 -13.51 -24.36 37.14
N TYR A 115 -12.31 -23.77 37.11
CA TYR A 115 -11.40 -23.80 38.27
C TYR A 115 -11.93 -23.01 39.47
N GLU A 116 -12.69 -21.94 39.29
CA GLU A 116 -13.40 -21.24 40.38
C GLU A 116 -14.38 -22.11 41.15
N LYS A 117 -14.97 -23.13 40.47
CA LYS A 117 -15.92 -24.06 41.09
C LYS A 117 -15.22 -25.25 41.78
N MET A 118 -13.92 -25.44 41.52
CA MET A 118 -13.13 -26.49 42.17
C MET A 118 -12.74 -26.03 43.61
N THR A 119 -12.37 -26.99 44.43
CA THR A 119 -11.72 -26.67 45.72
C THR A 119 -10.33 -26.10 45.46
N ALA A 120 -9.92 -25.12 46.26
CA ALA A 120 -8.70 -24.36 45.98
C ALA A 120 -7.42 -25.25 45.99
N ASP A 121 -7.39 -26.25 46.85
CA ASP A 121 -6.32 -27.25 46.97
C ASP A 121 -6.19 -28.09 45.68
N LYS A 122 -7.29 -28.62 45.12
CA LYS A 122 -7.29 -29.37 43.86
C LYS A 122 -6.91 -28.47 42.70
N ALA A 123 -7.47 -27.27 42.61
CA ALA A 123 -7.14 -26.30 41.58
C ALA A 123 -5.65 -25.91 41.62
N ALA A 124 -5.06 -25.74 42.81
CA ALA A 124 -3.64 -25.43 42.99
C ALA A 124 -2.72 -26.54 42.44
N VAL A 125 -3.08 -27.79 42.70
CA VAL A 125 -2.30 -28.94 42.16
C VAL A 125 -2.34 -28.95 40.64
N VAL A 126 -3.53 -28.82 40.02
CA VAL A 126 -3.66 -28.86 38.55
C VAL A 126 -3.00 -27.66 37.91
N LEU A 127 -3.25 -26.43 38.39
CA LEU A 127 -2.61 -25.23 37.86
C LEU A 127 -1.09 -25.22 38.04
N GLY A 128 -0.58 -25.94 39.07
CA GLY A 128 0.85 -26.12 39.26
C GLY A 128 1.52 -27.13 38.34
N THR A 129 0.75 -27.94 37.55
CA THR A 129 1.25 -28.96 36.63
C THR A 129 1.13 -28.60 35.16
N ILE A 130 0.22 -27.66 34.82
CA ILE A 130 0.04 -27.20 33.44
C ILE A 130 1.10 -26.16 33.07
N ASP A 131 1.14 -25.81 31.76
CA ASP A 131 2.02 -24.76 31.26
C ASP A 131 1.83 -23.44 32.03
N GLN A 132 2.96 -22.78 32.31
CA GLN A 132 2.99 -21.55 33.12
C GLN A 132 2.16 -20.43 32.49
N GLN A 133 2.26 -20.25 31.17
CA GLN A 133 1.52 -19.18 30.44
C GLN A 133 0.03 -19.41 30.52
N LEU A 134 -0.39 -20.67 30.33
CA LEU A 134 -1.81 -21.04 30.44
C LEU A 134 -2.32 -20.86 31.88
N ALA A 135 -1.54 -21.27 32.90
CA ALA A 135 -1.90 -21.05 34.31
C ALA A 135 -2.09 -19.57 34.64
N ILE A 136 -1.19 -18.71 34.17
CA ILE A 136 -1.28 -17.26 34.34
C ILE A 136 -2.52 -16.68 33.65
N SER A 137 -2.76 -17.09 32.41
CA SER A 137 -3.92 -16.63 31.62
C SER A 137 -5.24 -17.02 32.29
N ILE A 138 -5.33 -18.21 32.88
CA ILE A 138 -6.49 -18.66 33.65
C ILE A 138 -6.64 -17.84 34.97
N LEU A 139 -5.58 -17.69 35.71
CA LEU A 139 -5.59 -16.90 36.98
C LEU A 139 -5.98 -15.44 36.71
N ALA A 140 -5.52 -14.86 35.62
CA ALA A 140 -5.86 -13.49 35.21
C ALA A 140 -7.36 -13.29 34.92
N LYS A 141 -8.05 -14.33 34.46
CA LYS A 141 -9.49 -14.29 34.17
C LYS A 141 -10.37 -14.70 35.35
N MET A 142 -9.77 -15.15 36.47
CA MET A 142 -10.48 -15.53 37.68
C MET A 142 -10.79 -14.32 38.56
N LYS A 143 -11.77 -14.49 39.45
CA LYS A 143 -12.00 -13.52 40.54
C LYS A 143 -10.80 -13.49 41.46
N THR A 144 -10.34 -12.30 41.81
CA THR A 144 -9.14 -12.10 42.70
C THR A 144 -9.17 -12.93 43.95
N LYS A 145 -10.36 -13.06 44.59
CA LYS A 145 -10.52 -13.85 45.82
C LYS A 145 -10.26 -15.35 45.57
N SER A 146 -10.71 -15.88 44.40
CA SER A 146 -10.51 -17.29 44.04
C SER A 146 -9.05 -17.55 43.66
N ALA A 147 -8.46 -16.70 42.83
CA ALA A 147 -7.05 -16.78 42.46
C ALA A 147 -6.12 -16.74 43.71
N ALA A 148 -6.36 -15.81 44.65
CA ALA A 148 -5.58 -15.70 45.86
C ALA A 148 -5.67 -16.98 46.73
N LYS A 149 -6.86 -17.61 46.86
CA LYS A 149 -7.00 -18.87 47.59
C LYS A 149 -6.22 -20.01 46.93
N ILE A 150 -6.24 -20.10 45.60
CA ILE A 150 -5.50 -21.10 44.86
C ILE A 150 -4.00 -20.92 45.01
N LEU A 151 -3.48 -19.69 44.88
CA LEU A 151 -2.07 -19.36 45.06
C LEU A 151 -1.59 -19.66 46.49
N ASN A 152 -2.45 -19.44 47.51
CA ASN A 152 -2.13 -19.75 48.91
C ASN A 152 -2.01 -21.28 49.17
N ASN A 153 -2.73 -22.10 48.40
CA ASN A 153 -2.68 -23.56 48.51
C ASN A 153 -1.65 -24.20 47.57
N MET A 154 -0.94 -23.40 46.78
CA MET A 154 0.09 -23.87 45.86
C MET A 154 1.45 -23.94 46.56
N GLU A 155 2.34 -24.77 45.97
CA GLU A 155 3.74 -24.82 46.37
C GLU A 155 4.38 -23.43 46.28
N ARG A 156 5.10 -22.98 47.33
CA ARG A 156 5.62 -21.61 47.45
C ARG A 156 6.43 -21.16 46.22
N GLU A 157 7.29 -22.03 45.68
CA GLU A 157 8.11 -21.67 44.52
C GLU A 157 7.28 -21.45 43.28
N LYS A 158 6.28 -22.32 43.07
CA LYS A 158 5.35 -22.20 41.91
C LYS A 158 4.45 -20.96 42.03
N ALA A 159 3.93 -20.70 43.24
CA ALA A 159 3.16 -19.51 43.53
C ALA A 159 3.96 -18.21 43.27
N ALA A 160 5.23 -18.18 43.72
CA ALA A 160 6.11 -17.04 43.46
C ALA A 160 6.39 -16.83 42.00
N LYS A 161 6.71 -17.90 41.21
CA LYS A 161 6.93 -17.83 39.77
C LYS A 161 5.69 -17.30 39.04
N LEU A 162 4.50 -17.83 39.35
CA LEU A 162 3.25 -17.40 38.72
C LEU A 162 2.92 -15.94 39.07
N THR A 163 3.13 -15.51 40.31
CA THR A 163 2.87 -14.13 40.74
C THR A 163 3.83 -13.14 40.04
N THR A 164 5.13 -13.48 39.97
CA THR A 164 6.12 -12.65 39.29
C THR A 164 5.76 -12.51 37.80
N ALA A 165 5.45 -13.63 37.13
CA ALA A 165 5.08 -13.62 35.74
C ALA A 165 3.76 -12.88 35.47
N PHE A 166 2.79 -12.99 36.39
CA PHE A 166 1.53 -12.22 36.34
C PHE A 166 1.80 -10.71 36.39
N SER A 167 2.70 -10.24 37.24
CA SER A 167 3.03 -8.82 37.37
C SER A 167 3.74 -8.26 36.13
N THR A 168 4.42 -9.10 35.34
CA THR A 168 5.12 -8.68 34.10
C THR A 168 4.21 -8.62 32.88
N LEU A 169 3.02 -9.24 32.90
CA LEU A 169 2.05 -9.16 31.85
C LEU A 169 1.39 -7.77 31.70
N ASP A 170 1.28 -7.03 32.82
CA ASP A 170 0.63 -5.72 32.85
C ASP A 170 1.54 -4.58 32.31
N THR A 171 2.80 -4.89 31.97
CA THR A 171 3.80 -3.90 31.51
C THR A 171 4.11 -3.98 30.01
N ARG A 172 3.35 -4.73 29.24
CA ARG A 172 3.44 -4.80 27.78
C ARG A 172 2.13 -4.35 27.14
#